data_283908022a8206b502e287f582596301
#
_entry.id   283908022a8206b502e287f582596301
#
_cell.length_a   1.000
_cell.length_b   1.000
_cell.length_c   1.000
_cell.angle_alpha   90.00
_cell.angle_beta   90.00
_cell.angle_gamma   90.00
#
_symmetry.space_group_name_H-M   'P 1'
#
loop_
_entity.id
_entity.type
_entity.pdbx_description
1 polymer ?
#
loop_
_entity_poly.entity_id
_entity_poly.type
_entity_poly.pdbx_seq_one_letter_code
_entity_poly.pdbx_strand_id
1 'polypeptide(L)'
;HDRFGINGIVAGYIGALRKPILEEILEAASKVNALSVLIVGGAPKGQAGYTNMIKELEELAVEKGANAKFTGPLPYSMMNECYAACDILMVGHYVDKRLRDYAIPKKLLDAMAYKVPVIVGPYDARMKIVERYECGIVTEDWAKALTKLSNNKTLRKKMGENGYKAFKMNYTWEAQEQKLLQVYSD
;
A
#
# COMPACT_ATOMS: atom_id res chain seq x y z
N HIS A 1 5.31 -7.63 13.59
CA HIS A 1 3.96 -7.47 14.18
C HIS A 1 4.03 -6.95 15.63
N ASP A 2 4.86 -7.53 16.48
CA ASP A 2 4.94 -7.21 17.92
C ASP A 2 5.21 -5.71 18.19
N ARG A 3 6.08 -5.10 17.37
CA ARG A 3 6.43 -3.68 17.52
C ARG A 3 5.26 -2.72 17.33
N PHE A 4 4.29 -3.08 16.51
CA PHE A 4 3.11 -2.25 16.24
C PHE A 4 1.89 -2.69 17.06
N GLY A 5 2.00 -3.76 17.87
CA GLY A 5 0.89 -4.32 18.65
C GLY A 5 -0.26 -4.82 17.76
N ILE A 6 0.07 -5.39 16.60
CA ILE A 6 -0.90 -5.92 15.63
C ILE A 6 -0.73 -7.42 15.48
N ASN A 7 -1.83 -8.11 15.24
CA ASN A 7 -1.88 -9.57 15.15
C ASN A 7 -2.63 -10.03 13.88
N GLY A 8 -2.42 -11.27 13.49
CA GLY A 8 -3.09 -11.87 12.33
C GLY A 8 -2.52 -11.38 11.01
N ILE A 9 -3.37 -11.30 9.99
CA ILE A 9 -3.01 -10.77 8.67
C ILE A 9 -3.06 -9.24 8.72
N VAL A 10 -2.02 -8.61 8.22
CA VAL A 10 -1.86 -7.14 8.25
C VAL A 10 -1.96 -6.55 6.86
N ALA A 11 -2.97 -5.72 6.65
CA ALA A 11 -3.07 -4.87 5.48
C ALA A 11 -2.51 -3.47 5.80
N GLY A 12 -1.45 -3.05 5.10
CA GLY A 12 -0.80 -1.77 5.32
C GLY A 12 -1.28 -0.66 4.38
N TYR A 13 -1.39 0.55 4.90
CA TYR A 13 -1.42 1.78 4.12
C TYR A 13 -0.28 2.68 4.57
N ILE A 14 0.68 2.97 3.69
CA ILE A 14 1.90 3.71 4.01
C ILE A 14 2.00 4.96 3.15
N GLY A 15 2.13 6.13 3.78
CA GLY A 15 2.35 7.41 3.09
C GLY A 15 1.45 8.54 3.57
N ALA A 16 1.28 9.58 2.74
CA ALA A 16 0.41 10.71 3.07
C ALA A 16 -1.04 10.26 3.30
N LEU A 17 -1.59 10.61 4.45
CA LEU A 17 -2.94 10.21 4.83
C LEU A 17 -3.97 11.10 4.13
N ARG A 18 -4.96 10.47 3.53
CA ARG A 18 -6.07 11.11 2.81
C ARG A 18 -7.39 10.53 3.28
N LYS A 19 -8.21 11.36 3.91
CA LYS A 19 -9.44 10.94 4.58
C LYS A 19 -10.34 10.06 3.68
N PRO A 20 -10.73 10.45 2.45
CA PRO A 20 -11.65 9.64 1.65
C PRO A 20 -11.13 8.22 1.39
N ILE A 21 -9.83 8.08 1.13
CA ILE A 21 -9.22 6.78 0.85
C ILE A 21 -9.15 5.91 2.11
N LEU A 22 -8.87 6.54 3.26
CA LEU A 22 -8.80 5.81 4.52
C LEU A 22 -10.19 5.37 4.99
N GLU A 23 -11.22 6.17 4.76
CA GLU A 23 -12.63 5.78 5.01
C GLU A 23 -13.00 4.54 4.19
N GLU A 24 -12.68 4.51 2.90
CA GLU A 24 -12.90 3.34 2.03
C GLU A 24 -12.14 2.10 2.52
N ILE A 25 -10.89 2.28 2.95
CA ILE A 25 -10.04 1.20 3.47
C ILE A 25 -10.61 0.63 4.78
N LEU A 26 -11.00 1.48 5.71
CA LEU A 26 -11.57 1.07 7.00
C LEU A 26 -12.91 0.35 6.79
N GLU A 27 -13.78 0.87 5.94
CA GLU A 27 -15.05 0.24 5.57
C GLU A 27 -14.83 -1.14 4.91
N ALA A 28 -13.83 -1.27 4.05
CA ALA A 28 -13.50 -2.55 3.42
C ALA A 28 -12.91 -3.54 4.44
N ALA A 29 -12.03 -3.08 5.30
CA ALA A 29 -11.36 -3.91 6.29
C ALA A 29 -12.33 -4.43 7.37
N SER A 30 -13.33 -3.63 7.77
CA SER A 30 -14.34 -4.05 8.73
C SER A 30 -15.15 -5.28 8.29
N LYS A 31 -15.21 -5.55 6.99
CA LYS A 31 -15.90 -6.70 6.39
C LYS A 31 -15.04 -7.98 6.35
N VAL A 32 -13.79 -7.90 6.80
CA VAL A 32 -12.83 -9.01 6.70
C VAL A 32 -12.41 -9.48 8.09
N ASN A 33 -12.78 -10.70 8.44
CA ASN A 33 -12.46 -11.27 9.75
C ASN A 33 -10.94 -11.44 9.95
N ALA A 34 -10.48 -11.22 11.18
CA ALA A 34 -9.09 -11.42 11.61
C ALA A 34 -8.05 -10.61 10.77
N LEU A 35 -8.47 -9.49 10.19
CA LEU A 35 -7.61 -8.56 9.48
C LEU A 35 -7.27 -7.37 10.40
N SER A 36 -5.99 -7.04 10.49
CA SER A 36 -5.50 -5.80 11.10
C SER A 36 -5.09 -4.81 10.01
N VAL A 37 -5.37 -3.53 10.22
CA VAL A 37 -4.94 -2.45 9.32
C VAL A 37 -3.83 -1.64 9.97
N LEU A 38 -2.67 -1.57 9.34
CA LEU A 38 -1.56 -0.71 9.76
C LEU A 38 -1.52 0.55 8.90
N ILE A 39 -1.81 1.69 9.52
CA ILE A 39 -1.83 3.00 8.85
C ILE A 39 -0.62 3.80 9.30
N VAL A 40 0.36 3.95 8.40
CA VAL A 40 1.63 4.63 8.64
C VAL A 40 1.69 5.90 7.82
N GLY A 41 1.86 7.02 8.49
CA GLY A 41 2.07 8.29 7.80
C GLY A 41 1.49 9.49 8.51
N GLY A 42 1.60 10.63 7.84
CA GLY A 42 1.16 11.90 8.35
C GLY A 42 0.42 12.74 7.31
N ALA A 43 -0.06 13.89 7.72
CA ALA A 43 -0.61 14.87 6.80
C ALA A 43 0.45 15.35 5.81
N PRO A 44 0.06 15.76 4.62
CA PRO A 44 0.87 16.65 3.81
C PRO A 44 1.27 17.89 4.62
N LYS A 45 2.52 18.35 4.47
CA LYS A 45 3.01 19.53 5.18
C LYS A 45 2.05 20.71 4.97
N GLY A 46 1.68 21.39 6.05
CA GLY A 46 0.83 22.58 6.02
C GLY A 46 -0.68 22.32 6.01
N GLN A 47 -1.14 21.09 6.09
CA GLN A 47 -2.57 20.80 6.16
C GLN A 47 -3.10 21.05 7.59
N ALA A 48 -3.89 22.11 7.76
CA ALA A 48 -4.63 22.35 9.00
C ALA A 48 -5.66 21.22 9.24
N GLY A 49 -5.97 20.96 10.52
CA GLY A 49 -7.01 19.99 10.88
C GLY A 49 -6.56 18.51 10.85
N TYR A 50 -5.28 18.24 10.64
CA TYR A 50 -4.76 16.85 10.58
C TYR A 50 -5.06 16.04 11.85
N THR A 51 -4.85 16.61 13.03
CA THR A 51 -5.11 15.93 14.31
C THR A 51 -6.57 15.54 14.45
N ASN A 52 -7.49 16.41 14.04
CA ASN A 52 -8.93 16.11 14.05
C ASN A 52 -9.27 15.00 13.06
N MET A 53 -8.66 15.01 11.87
CA MET A 53 -8.85 13.95 10.86
C MET A 53 -8.44 12.58 11.39
N ILE A 54 -7.32 12.47 12.08
CA ILE A 54 -6.88 11.18 12.65
C ILE A 54 -7.87 10.71 13.70
N LYS A 55 -8.28 11.57 14.60
CA LYS A 55 -9.27 11.24 15.62
C LYS A 55 -10.58 10.75 15.01
N GLU A 56 -11.09 11.45 13.99
CA GLU A 56 -12.28 11.03 13.26
C GLU A 56 -12.13 9.65 12.60
N LEU A 57 -10.96 9.37 12.04
CA LEU A 57 -10.68 8.07 11.43
C LEU A 57 -10.51 6.94 12.47
N GLU A 58 -9.95 7.24 13.63
CA GLU A 58 -9.88 6.29 14.75
C GLU A 58 -11.28 5.98 15.30
N GLU A 59 -12.13 7.00 15.47
CA GLU A 59 -13.54 6.84 15.86
C GLU A 59 -14.32 6.03 14.82
N LEU A 60 -14.12 6.30 13.53
CA LEU A 60 -14.73 5.54 12.44
C LEU A 60 -14.28 4.07 12.46
N ALA A 61 -12.98 3.81 12.68
CA ALA A 61 -12.48 2.44 12.76
C ALA A 61 -13.19 1.66 13.88
N VAL A 62 -13.38 2.27 15.04
CA VAL A 62 -14.10 1.68 16.18
C VAL A 62 -15.59 1.47 15.82
N GLU A 63 -16.25 2.47 15.26
CA GLU A 63 -17.66 2.40 14.84
C GLU A 63 -17.90 1.25 13.86
N LYS A 64 -17.02 1.09 12.88
CA LYS A 64 -17.10 0.03 11.86
C LYS A 64 -16.61 -1.34 12.36
N GLY A 65 -15.99 -1.41 13.51
CA GLY A 65 -15.36 -2.64 14.00
C GLY A 65 -14.09 -3.04 13.23
N ALA A 66 -13.44 -2.08 12.58
CA ALA A 66 -12.17 -2.31 11.89
C ALA A 66 -11.01 -2.29 12.90
N ASN A 67 -10.21 -3.35 12.95
CA ASN A 67 -9.01 -3.38 13.77
C ASN A 67 -7.88 -2.58 13.11
N ALA A 68 -7.81 -1.28 13.37
CA ALA A 68 -6.86 -0.36 12.75
C ALA A 68 -5.88 0.25 13.77
N LYS A 69 -4.61 0.32 13.38
CA LYS A 69 -3.54 0.97 14.14
C LYS A 69 -2.97 2.14 13.34
N PHE A 70 -3.06 3.33 13.90
CA PHE A 70 -2.46 4.55 13.37
C PHE A 70 -1.13 4.82 14.09
N THR A 71 -0.04 4.95 13.35
CA THR A 71 1.28 5.21 13.93
C THR A 71 1.65 6.69 13.94
N GLY A 72 0.96 7.52 13.15
CA GLY A 72 1.46 8.84 12.80
C GLY A 72 2.68 8.77 11.87
N PRO A 73 3.37 9.91 11.64
CA PRO A 73 4.58 9.95 10.84
C PRO A 73 5.73 9.24 11.54
N LEU A 74 6.38 8.31 10.84
CA LEU A 74 7.55 7.61 11.34
C LEU A 74 8.82 8.05 10.58
N PRO A 75 10.01 7.98 11.22
CA PRO A 75 11.28 8.20 10.53
C PRO A 75 11.46 7.28 9.33
N TYR A 76 12.13 7.76 8.28
CA TYR A 76 12.36 6.97 7.07
C TYR A 76 13.12 5.66 7.35
N SER A 77 14.01 5.66 8.33
CA SER A 77 14.73 4.46 8.78
C SER A 77 13.84 3.32 9.26
N MET A 78 12.59 3.61 9.66
CA MET A 78 11.60 2.60 10.09
C MET A 78 10.76 2.05 8.95
N MET A 79 10.87 2.55 7.72
CA MET A 79 10.03 2.10 6.61
C MET A 79 10.22 0.63 6.28
N ASN A 80 11.44 0.09 6.44
CA ASN A 80 11.72 -1.33 6.26
C ASN A 80 10.85 -2.19 7.18
N GLU A 81 10.74 -1.80 8.44
CA GLU A 81 9.93 -2.52 9.44
C GLU A 81 8.44 -2.38 9.14
N CYS A 82 8.01 -1.21 8.67
CA CYS A 82 6.61 -0.98 8.29
C CYS A 82 6.18 -1.89 7.12
N TYR A 83 6.99 -1.98 6.06
CA TYR A 83 6.70 -2.88 4.94
C TYR A 83 6.81 -4.35 5.34
N ALA A 84 7.81 -4.73 6.14
CA ALA A 84 7.98 -6.10 6.63
C ALA A 84 6.84 -6.55 7.56
N ALA A 85 6.15 -5.62 8.21
CA ALA A 85 4.98 -5.90 9.03
C ALA A 85 3.69 -6.12 8.22
N CYS A 86 3.70 -5.86 6.90
CA CYS A 86 2.52 -5.98 6.06
C CYS A 86 2.48 -7.30 5.29
N ASP A 87 1.35 -7.99 5.32
CA ASP A 87 1.05 -9.13 4.44
C ASP A 87 0.45 -8.71 3.09
N ILE A 88 -0.17 -7.53 3.05
CA ILE A 88 -0.83 -6.93 1.90
C ILE A 88 -0.59 -5.42 1.97
N LEU A 89 -0.31 -4.74 0.87
CA LEU A 89 -0.26 -3.28 0.84
C LEU A 89 -1.40 -2.70 0.01
N MET A 90 -2.14 -1.79 0.61
CA MET A 90 -3.19 -1.03 -0.06
C MET A 90 -2.61 0.26 -0.64
N VAL A 91 -2.58 0.35 -1.96
CA VAL A 91 -2.07 1.52 -2.68
C VAL A 91 -3.24 2.41 -3.11
N GLY A 92 -3.62 3.32 -2.24
CA GLY A 92 -4.69 4.27 -2.52
C GLY A 92 -4.43 5.13 -3.78
N HIS A 93 -5.48 5.63 -4.37
CA HIS A 93 -5.41 6.49 -5.55
C HIS A 93 -5.14 7.96 -5.21
N TYR A 94 -4.71 8.72 -6.20
CA TYR A 94 -4.64 10.17 -6.10
C TYR A 94 -6.00 10.81 -6.44
N VAL A 95 -6.35 11.89 -5.76
CA VAL A 95 -7.55 12.68 -6.07
C VAL A 95 -7.35 13.43 -7.40
N ASP A 96 -6.16 13.99 -7.63
CA ASP A 96 -5.80 14.61 -8.90
C ASP A 96 -5.78 13.57 -10.04
N LYS A 97 -6.59 13.80 -11.08
CA LYS A 97 -6.76 12.87 -12.20
C LYS A 97 -5.44 12.57 -12.92
N ARG A 98 -4.58 13.57 -13.12
CA ARG A 98 -3.30 13.39 -13.82
C ARG A 98 -2.35 12.49 -13.01
N LEU A 99 -2.24 12.74 -11.72
CA LEU A 99 -1.44 11.89 -10.83
C LEU A 99 -2.04 10.49 -10.70
N ARG A 100 -3.37 10.38 -10.69
CA ARG A 100 -4.07 9.10 -10.63
C ARG A 100 -3.78 8.23 -11.86
N ASP A 101 -3.85 8.82 -13.04
CA ASP A 101 -3.79 8.09 -14.31
C ASP A 101 -2.33 7.82 -14.74
N TYR A 102 -1.38 8.69 -14.40
CA TYR A 102 0.00 8.61 -14.92
C TYR A 102 1.08 8.35 -13.86
N ALA A 103 0.84 8.63 -12.57
CA ALA A 103 1.88 8.47 -11.58
C ALA A 103 2.02 7.03 -11.08
N ILE A 104 3.26 6.56 -11.02
CA ILE A 104 3.63 5.33 -10.32
C ILE A 104 4.01 5.73 -8.89
N PRO A 105 3.18 5.39 -7.89
CA PRO A 105 3.50 5.75 -6.51
C PRO A 105 4.68 4.93 -6.00
N LYS A 106 5.64 5.60 -5.34
CA LYS A 106 6.83 4.95 -4.76
C LYS A 106 6.46 3.74 -3.89
N LYS A 107 5.38 3.84 -3.10
CA LYS A 107 4.91 2.75 -2.24
C LYS A 107 4.56 1.45 -2.98
N LEU A 108 4.19 1.52 -4.26
CA LEU A 108 4.01 0.34 -5.10
C LEU A 108 5.35 -0.38 -5.32
N LEU A 109 6.38 0.38 -5.70
CA LEU A 109 7.72 -0.16 -5.93
C LEU A 109 8.36 -0.66 -4.62
N ASP A 110 8.14 0.07 -3.53
CA ASP A 110 8.59 -0.36 -2.20
C ASP A 110 7.93 -1.70 -1.81
N ALA A 111 6.60 -1.85 -1.97
CA ALA A 111 5.93 -3.12 -1.70
C ALA A 111 6.50 -4.28 -2.52
N MET A 112 6.77 -4.05 -3.81
CA MET A 112 7.42 -5.05 -4.67
C MET A 112 8.81 -5.42 -4.14
N ALA A 113 9.60 -4.44 -3.69
CA ALA A 113 10.93 -4.68 -3.10
C ALA A 113 10.87 -5.53 -1.82
N TYR A 114 9.80 -5.40 -1.03
CA TYR A 114 9.58 -6.16 0.21
C TYR A 114 8.75 -7.45 0.02
N LYS A 115 8.46 -7.86 -1.20
CA LYS A 115 7.64 -9.04 -1.53
C LYS A 115 6.22 -8.98 -0.97
N VAL A 116 5.68 -7.79 -0.81
CA VAL A 116 4.33 -7.57 -0.33
C VAL A 116 3.39 -7.43 -1.52
N PRO A 117 2.38 -8.28 -1.68
CA PRO A 117 1.38 -8.15 -2.72
C PRO A 117 0.55 -6.88 -2.52
N VAL A 118 0.14 -6.25 -3.61
CA VAL A 118 -0.59 -4.99 -3.55
C VAL A 118 -2.05 -5.12 -3.96
N ILE A 119 -2.89 -4.24 -3.41
CA ILE A 119 -4.23 -3.95 -3.95
C ILE A 119 -4.19 -2.53 -4.50
N VAL A 120 -4.63 -2.34 -5.73
CA VAL A 120 -4.68 -1.05 -6.42
C VAL A 120 -6.03 -0.84 -7.09
N GLY A 121 -6.45 0.41 -7.23
CA GLY A 121 -7.60 0.75 -8.08
C GLY A 121 -7.26 0.61 -9.58
N PRO A 122 -8.28 0.54 -10.46
CA PRO A 122 -8.13 0.38 -11.92
C PRO A 122 -7.69 1.69 -12.59
N TYR A 123 -6.50 2.17 -12.25
CA TYR A 123 -5.90 3.39 -12.80
C TYR A 123 -4.63 3.08 -13.57
N ASP A 124 -4.53 3.59 -14.79
CA ASP A 124 -3.65 3.17 -15.87
C ASP A 124 -2.21 2.79 -15.48
N ALA A 125 -1.46 3.70 -14.87
CA ALA A 125 -0.04 3.47 -14.66
C ALA A 125 0.24 2.31 -13.68
N ARG A 126 -0.51 2.25 -12.57
CA ARG A 126 -0.32 1.22 -11.54
C ARG A 126 -0.99 -0.11 -11.91
N MET A 127 -2.16 -0.05 -12.55
CA MET A 127 -2.86 -1.22 -13.09
C MET A 127 -1.96 -2.00 -14.03
N LYS A 128 -1.37 -1.33 -15.03
CA LYS A 128 -0.46 -1.94 -16.01
C LYS A 128 0.73 -2.66 -15.35
N ILE A 129 1.29 -2.09 -14.27
CA ILE A 129 2.38 -2.74 -13.52
C ILE A 129 1.87 -3.99 -12.81
N VAL A 130 0.77 -3.86 -12.07
CA VAL A 130 0.24 -4.95 -11.24
C VAL A 130 -0.22 -6.12 -12.09
N GLU A 131 -0.90 -5.86 -13.21
CA GLU A 131 -1.34 -6.90 -14.17
C GLU A 131 -0.17 -7.54 -14.91
N ARG A 132 0.75 -6.71 -15.44
CA ARG A 132 1.92 -7.21 -16.19
C ARG A 132 2.77 -8.19 -15.38
N TYR A 133 2.95 -7.90 -14.08
CA TYR A 133 3.81 -8.70 -13.22
C TYR A 133 3.05 -9.63 -12.28
N GLU A 134 1.73 -9.66 -12.34
CA GLU A 134 0.89 -10.46 -11.44
C GLU A 134 1.28 -10.29 -9.96
N CYS A 135 1.59 -9.06 -9.54
CA CYS A 135 2.10 -8.78 -8.20
C CYS A 135 1.03 -8.29 -7.21
N GLY A 136 -0.24 -8.36 -7.57
CA GLY A 136 -1.35 -7.90 -6.74
C GLY A 136 -2.71 -8.07 -7.39
N ILE A 137 -3.69 -7.34 -6.86
CA ILE A 137 -5.07 -7.32 -7.37
C ILE A 137 -5.44 -5.90 -7.80
N VAL A 138 -5.99 -5.76 -8.99
CA VAL A 138 -6.58 -4.53 -9.51
C VAL A 138 -8.09 -4.60 -9.28
N THR A 139 -8.66 -3.67 -8.52
CA THR A 139 -10.09 -3.68 -8.20
C THR A 139 -10.56 -2.35 -7.60
N GLU A 140 -11.86 -2.09 -7.70
CA GLU A 140 -12.57 -1.10 -6.89
C GLU A 140 -13.17 -1.74 -5.62
N ASP A 141 -13.36 -3.06 -5.60
CA ASP A 141 -13.86 -3.81 -4.44
C ASP A 141 -12.72 -4.25 -3.52
N TRP A 142 -12.31 -3.34 -2.63
CA TRP A 142 -11.25 -3.57 -1.65
C TRP A 142 -11.58 -4.72 -0.71
N ALA A 143 -12.84 -4.85 -0.26
CA ALA A 143 -13.24 -5.89 0.69
C ALA A 143 -13.07 -7.29 0.10
N LYS A 144 -13.50 -7.49 -1.15
CA LYS A 144 -13.32 -8.76 -1.86
C LYS A 144 -11.84 -9.11 -2.07
N ALA A 145 -11.03 -8.13 -2.44
CA ALA A 145 -9.59 -8.33 -2.62
C ALA A 145 -8.88 -8.65 -1.30
N LEU A 146 -9.19 -7.92 -0.22
CA LEU A 146 -8.68 -8.17 1.12
C LEU A 146 -9.06 -9.58 1.58
N THR A 147 -10.35 -9.97 1.45
CA THR A 147 -10.81 -11.33 1.79
C THR A 147 -10.04 -12.40 1.02
N LYS A 148 -9.87 -12.22 -0.30
CA LYS A 148 -9.14 -13.17 -1.14
C LYS A 148 -7.69 -13.33 -0.71
N LEU A 149 -6.99 -12.21 -0.46
CA LEU A 149 -5.59 -12.26 -0.05
C LEU A 149 -5.42 -12.72 1.40
N SER A 150 -6.29 -12.30 2.33
CA SER A 150 -6.20 -12.73 3.73
C SER A 150 -6.30 -14.25 3.87
N ASN A 151 -7.20 -14.87 3.12
CA ASN A 151 -7.45 -16.30 3.19
C ASN A 151 -6.50 -17.16 2.33
N ASN A 152 -5.59 -16.55 1.56
CA ASN A 152 -4.73 -17.31 0.64
C ASN A 152 -3.25 -16.95 0.77
N LYS A 153 -2.56 -17.58 1.72
CA LYS A 153 -1.12 -17.40 1.96
C LYS A 153 -0.27 -17.73 0.72
N THR A 154 -0.63 -18.78 -0.01
CA THR A 154 0.11 -19.21 -1.21
C THR A 154 0.02 -18.14 -2.31
N LEU A 155 -1.17 -17.54 -2.49
CA LEU A 155 -1.36 -16.46 -3.45
C LEU A 155 -0.56 -15.22 -3.05
N ARG A 156 -0.61 -14.82 -1.77
CA ARG A 156 0.21 -13.70 -1.27
C ARG A 156 1.70 -13.92 -1.57
N LYS A 157 2.22 -15.11 -1.25
CA LYS A 157 3.62 -15.47 -1.52
C LYS A 157 3.94 -15.41 -3.01
N LYS A 158 3.10 -16.00 -3.87
CA LYS A 158 3.30 -15.97 -5.33
C LYS A 158 3.36 -14.53 -5.86
N MET A 159 2.37 -13.71 -5.50
CA MET A 159 2.31 -12.31 -5.94
C MET A 159 3.48 -11.47 -5.42
N GLY A 160 3.87 -11.66 -4.16
CA GLY A 160 5.03 -10.99 -3.58
C GLY A 160 6.34 -11.34 -4.30
N GLU A 161 6.59 -12.62 -4.59
CA GLU A 161 7.78 -13.06 -5.34
C GLU A 161 7.79 -12.52 -6.78
N ASN A 162 6.64 -12.49 -7.44
CA ASN A 162 6.51 -11.89 -8.78
C ASN A 162 6.86 -10.39 -8.76
N GLY A 163 6.32 -9.65 -7.78
CA GLY A 163 6.65 -8.24 -7.58
C GLY A 163 8.14 -8.01 -7.35
N TYR A 164 8.75 -8.81 -6.47
CA TYR A 164 10.19 -8.70 -6.19
C TYR A 164 11.07 -8.97 -7.40
N LYS A 165 10.76 -10.01 -8.17
CA LYS A 165 11.48 -10.30 -9.43
C LYS A 165 11.39 -9.12 -10.40
N ALA A 166 10.18 -8.59 -10.59
CA ALA A 166 9.96 -7.42 -11.46
C ALA A 166 10.71 -6.18 -10.96
N PHE A 167 10.72 -5.94 -9.64
CA PHE A 167 11.46 -4.84 -9.02
C PHE A 167 12.96 -4.95 -9.31
N LYS A 168 13.56 -6.13 -9.04
CA LYS A 168 14.99 -6.38 -9.27
C LYS A 168 15.38 -6.19 -10.73
N MET A 169 14.53 -6.61 -11.66
CA MET A 169 14.84 -6.55 -13.09
C MET A 169 14.63 -5.15 -13.69
N ASN A 170 13.72 -4.33 -13.12
CA ASN A 170 13.28 -3.14 -13.84
C ASN A 170 13.32 -1.84 -13.02
N TYR A 171 13.41 -1.90 -11.69
CA TYR A 171 13.17 -0.71 -10.84
C TYR A 171 14.29 -0.43 -9.83
N THR A 172 15.38 -1.17 -9.85
CA THR A 172 16.60 -0.85 -9.08
C THR A 172 17.43 0.21 -9.83
N TRP A 173 18.32 0.88 -9.12
CA TRP A 173 19.23 1.85 -9.73
C TRP A 173 20.12 1.19 -10.79
N GLU A 174 20.65 0.02 -10.52
CA GLU A 174 21.48 -0.74 -11.46
C GLU A 174 20.73 -1.05 -12.76
N ALA A 175 19.44 -1.41 -12.67
CA ALA A 175 18.61 -1.67 -13.85
C ALA A 175 18.27 -0.40 -14.65
N GLN A 176 18.21 0.77 -13.98
CA GLN A 176 17.95 2.05 -14.64
C GLN A 176 19.22 2.70 -15.19
N GLU A 177 20.36 2.52 -14.54
CA GLU A 177 21.65 3.07 -14.95
C GLU A 177 22.00 2.64 -16.39
N GLN A 178 21.82 1.36 -16.72
CA GLN A 178 22.10 0.86 -18.07
C GLN A 178 21.28 1.58 -19.15
N LYS A 179 20.01 1.87 -18.86
CA LYS A 179 19.13 2.63 -19.79
C LYS A 179 19.56 4.09 -19.91
N LEU A 180 20.00 4.68 -18.78
CA LEU A 180 20.47 6.06 -18.76
C LEU A 180 21.76 6.21 -19.57
N LEU A 181 22.72 5.29 -19.38
CA LEU A 181 23.99 5.27 -20.12
C LEU A 181 23.79 5.12 -21.64
N GLN A 182 22.80 4.34 -22.08
CA GLN A 182 22.45 4.25 -23.50
C GLN A 182 22.05 5.59 -24.10
N VAL A 183 21.25 6.39 -23.38
CA VAL A 183 20.82 7.72 -23.85
C VAL A 183 21.97 8.71 -24.02
N TYR A 184 23.07 8.54 -23.25
CA TYR A 184 24.27 9.39 -23.35
C TYR A 184 25.35 8.86 -24.31
N SER A 185 25.16 7.66 -24.85
CA SER A 185 26.11 7.03 -25.76
C SER A 185 25.74 7.24 -27.24
N ASP A 186 24.52 7.73 -27.49
CA ASP A 186 24.01 8.15 -28.80
C ASP A 186 24.24 9.67 -29.01
#